data_d8529ef2962b3bc6eecf814f0dccaf18
#
_entry.id   d8529ef2962b3bc6eecf814f0dccaf18
#
_cell.length_a   1.000
_cell.length_b   1.000
_cell.length_c   1.000
_cell.angle_alpha   90.00
_cell.angle_beta   90.00
_cell.angle_gamma   90.00
#
_symmetry.space_group_name_H-M   'P 1'
#
loop_
_entity.id
_entity.type
_entity.pdbx_description
1 polymer ?
#
loop_
_entity_poly.entity_id
_entity_poly.type
_entity_poly.pdbx_seq_one_letter_code
_entity_poly.pdbx_strand_id
1 'polypeptide(L)'
;VVHTGAGGLRRVGDGARPEELVAAQQAGSLHLLNLAKALAALEVEPDIFVITRGARELVDGDRLPGLAAAPVVGLVRVARGEHPEFGWRQIDLDAEPGEFEAEDIYDEVVLADGEDELAYRDGLRYTNRLEAISVEEQPDRLRDAVREDGEVLPYRLQISTPGILTNLSLHETQRRAPEPDEIEIATKAGGINFRDVMKALGMYPGNPIDLKWFGDDFSGVVTRVGQKVTDLAPGDEVAGMAPYCFRSYVTVNRHMVFRKAPHQSFEEAATLPTVFLTAHYALVELARMREGERVLIHAGSGGVGMAAIQIAKGLGLEIFATAGTPEKRGLVSELGAHHVFDSRSLDFADGIMDVTGGEGVDAVLNSLAGDFIPKSFSVLRPFGRFVEIGKIDICLLYTSDA
;
A
#
# COMPACT_ATOMS: atom_id res chain seq x y z
N VAL A 1 6.51 -30.07 15.18
CA VAL A 1 7.62 -30.14 14.19
C VAL A 1 8.64 -29.05 14.52
N VAL A 2 9.91 -29.39 14.73
CA VAL A 2 10.97 -28.42 15.00
C VAL A 2 11.81 -28.24 13.74
N HIS A 3 11.86 -27.01 13.21
CA HIS A 3 12.66 -26.63 12.05
C HIS A 3 13.89 -25.84 12.49
N THR A 4 15.07 -26.46 12.44
CA THR A 4 16.36 -25.87 12.81
C THR A 4 17.22 -25.48 11.59
N GLY A 5 16.71 -25.63 10.37
CA GLY A 5 17.46 -25.37 9.15
C GLY A 5 17.99 -23.94 9.03
N ALA A 6 17.32 -22.98 9.69
CA ALA A 6 17.78 -21.61 9.75
C ALA A 6 18.87 -21.35 10.79
N GLY A 7 18.99 -22.17 11.84
CA GLY A 7 20.03 -22.05 12.86
C GLY A 7 21.41 -22.55 12.42
N GLY A 8 21.46 -23.38 11.37
CA GLY A 8 22.71 -23.91 10.77
C GLY A 8 23.18 -23.17 9.52
N LEU A 9 22.50 -22.08 9.14
CA LEU A 9 22.96 -21.27 8.02
C LEU A 9 24.31 -20.65 8.36
N ARG A 10 25.31 -20.84 7.46
CA ARG A 10 26.64 -20.28 7.63
C ARG A 10 26.54 -18.80 7.95
N ARG A 11 27.33 -18.36 8.94
CA ARG A 11 27.51 -16.94 9.25
C ARG A 11 27.89 -16.22 7.93
N VAL A 12 26.98 -15.41 7.46
CA VAL A 12 27.22 -14.58 6.29
C VAL A 12 27.78 -13.28 6.82
N GLY A 13 29.11 -13.14 6.79
CA GLY A 13 29.78 -11.94 7.31
C GLY A 13 29.70 -10.76 6.36
N ASP A 14 30.19 -9.61 6.81
CA ASP A 14 30.38 -8.41 5.99
C ASP A 14 31.20 -8.77 4.74
N GLY A 15 30.59 -8.64 3.56
CA GLY A 15 31.21 -9.01 2.27
C GLY A 15 30.75 -10.34 1.67
N ALA A 16 29.63 -10.90 2.14
CA ALA A 16 29.02 -12.08 1.54
C ALA A 16 28.67 -11.85 0.07
N ARG A 17 28.98 -12.84 -0.76
CA ARG A 17 28.64 -12.82 -2.17
C ARG A 17 27.15 -13.14 -2.39
N PRO A 18 26.53 -12.60 -3.45
CA PRO A 18 25.12 -12.88 -3.76
C PRO A 18 24.76 -14.36 -3.82
N GLU A 19 25.68 -15.20 -4.33
CA GLU A 19 25.45 -16.65 -4.44
C GLU A 19 25.36 -17.33 -3.07
N GLU A 20 26.08 -16.84 -2.08
CA GLU A 20 26.06 -17.38 -0.70
C GLU A 20 24.72 -17.04 -0.01
N LEU A 21 24.19 -15.82 -0.28
CA LEU A 21 22.86 -15.42 0.20
C LEU A 21 21.77 -16.26 -0.46
N VAL A 22 21.83 -16.49 -1.76
CA VAL A 22 20.86 -17.34 -2.48
C VAL A 22 20.89 -18.77 -1.94
N ALA A 23 22.08 -19.36 -1.72
CA ALA A 23 22.21 -20.70 -1.14
C ALA A 23 21.64 -20.77 0.28
N ALA A 24 21.82 -19.73 1.09
CA ALA A 24 21.23 -19.62 2.42
C ALA A 24 19.69 -19.58 2.35
N GLN A 25 19.10 -18.85 1.39
CA GLN A 25 17.66 -18.81 1.21
C GLN A 25 17.08 -20.16 0.76
N GLN A 26 17.79 -20.90 -0.07
CA GLN A 26 17.39 -22.25 -0.47
C GLN A 26 17.33 -23.21 0.73
N ALA A 27 18.33 -23.14 1.61
CA ALA A 27 18.38 -23.97 2.80
C ALA A 27 17.40 -23.56 3.91
N GLY A 28 17.06 -22.27 4.02
CA GLY A 28 16.16 -21.73 5.03
C GLY A 28 14.74 -21.57 4.52
N SER A 29 14.49 -20.48 3.82
CA SER A 29 13.14 -20.05 3.43
C SER A 29 12.45 -21.03 2.49
N LEU A 30 13.13 -21.52 1.45
CA LEU A 30 12.52 -22.45 0.49
C LEU A 30 12.25 -23.80 1.12
N HIS A 31 13.13 -24.29 1.99
CA HIS A 31 12.89 -25.54 2.72
C HIS A 31 11.65 -25.42 3.62
N LEU A 32 11.54 -24.33 4.39
CA LEU A 32 10.38 -24.10 5.26
C LEU A 32 9.09 -23.97 4.46
N LEU A 33 9.10 -23.28 3.33
CA LEU A 33 7.95 -23.16 2.44
C LEU A 33 7.50 -24.55 1.90
N ASN A 34 8.45 -25.37 1.50
CA ASN A 34 8.14 -26.72 1.02
C ASN A 34 7.60 -27.63 2.13
N LEU A 35 8.12 -27.47 3.37
CA LEU A 35 7.60 -28.18 4.54
C LEU A 35 6.15 -27.77 4.82
N ALA A 36 5.85 -26.45 4.85
CA ALA A 36 4.50 -25.94 5.06
C ALA A 36 3.53 -26.49 4.01
N LYS A 37 3.90 -26.44 2.72
CA LYS A 37 3.09 -27.01 1.62
C LYS A 37 2.86 -28.51 1.77
N ALA A 38 3.86 -29.26 2.19
CA ALA A 38 3.74 -30.70 2.40
C ALA A 38 2.80 -31.03 3.58
N LEU A 39 2.88 -30.27 4.68
CA LEU A 39 2.00 -30.41 5.83
C LEU A 39 0.55 -30.05 5.49
N ALA A 40 0.33 -28.96 4.76
CA ALA A 40 -1.00 -28.60 4.29
C ALA A 40 -1.63 -29.69 3.40
N ALA A 41 -0.82 -30.31 2.53
CA ALA A 41 -1.30 -31.41 1.66
C ALA A 41 -1.64 -32.72 2.43
N LEU A 42 -1.16 -32.87 3.67
CA LEU A 42 -1.45 -34.02 4.54
C LEU A 42 -2.68 -33.81 5.43
N GLU A 43 -3.30 -32.61 5.37
CA GLU A 43 -4.47 -32.24 6.20
C GLU A 43 -4.21 -32.46 7.71
N VAL A 44 -3.01 -32.13 8.17
CA VAL A 44 -2.61 -32.19 9.58
C VAL A 44 -2.46 -30.80 10.16
N GLU A 45 -2.74 -30.62 11.46
CA GLU A 45 -2.62 -29.35 12.18
C GLU A 45 -1.44 -29.42 13.18
N PRO A 46 -0.18 -29.33 12.70
CA PRO A 46 0.99 -29.46 13.58
C PRO A 46 1.34 -28.16 14.28
N ASP A 47 1.93 -28.26 15.48
CA ASP A 47 2.75 -27.19 16.03
C ASP A 47 4.09 -27.16 15.31
N ILE A 48 4.48 -25.98 14.79
CA ILE A 48 5.72 -25.77 14.04
C ILE A 48 6.60 -24.75 14.76
N PHE A 49 7.71 -25.22 15.28
CA PHE A 49 8.72 -24.38 15.92
C PHE A 49 9.83 -24.07 14.93
N VAL A 50 10.03 -22.79 14.65
CA VAL A 50 11.07 -22.32 13.73
C VAL A 50 12.14 -21.60 14.54
N ILE A 51 13.35 -22.19 14.56
CA ILE A 51 14.45 -21.68 15.35
C ILE A 51 15.45 -20.97 14.45
N THR A 52 15.72 -19.70 14.76
CA THR A 52 16.78 -18.88 14.16
C THR A 52 17.81 -18.49 15.22
N ARG A 53 18.93 -17.91 14.81
CA ARG A 53 19.98 -17.45 15.71
C ARG A 53 20.53 -16.12 15.28
N GLY A 54 20.37 -15.07 16.10
CA GLY A 54 20.84 -13.71 15.79
C GLY A 54 20.33 -13.21 14.47
N ALA A 55 19.08 -13.51 14.11
CA ALA A 55 18.46 -13.09 12.87
C ALA A 55 17.80 -11.71 12.97
N ARG A 56 17.59 -11.22 14.20
CA ARG A 56 16.92 -9.94 14.50
C ARG A 56 17.72 -9.13 15.51
N GLU A 57 17.69 -7.81 15.34
CA GLU A 57 18.14 -6.87 16.36
C GLU A 57 16.99 -6.65 17.36
N LEU A 58 17.25 -6.84 18.63
CA LEU A 58 16.29 -6.66 19.74
C LEU A 58 16.75 -5.57 20.69
N VAL A 59 18.03 -5.50 20.94
CA VAL A 59 18.68 -4.47 21.75
C VAL A 59 19.76 -3.79 20.94
N ASP A 60 19.99 -2.51 21.21
CA ASP A 60 20.99 -1.73 20.51
C ASP A 60 22.37 -2.40 20.58
N GLY A 61 22.94 -2.67 19.42
CA GLY A 61 24.26 -3.30 19.31
C GLY A 61 24.26 -4.83 19.25
N ASP A 62 23.10 -5.47 19.11
CA ASP A 62 23.02 -6.92 18.87
C ASP A 62 23.89 -7.33 17.69
N ARG A 63 24.62 -8.43 17.88
CA ARG A 63 25.32 -9.07 16.77
C ARG A 63 24.35 -9.91 15.96
N LEU A 64 24.33 -9.72 14.66
CA LEU A 64 23.44 -10.40 13.71
C LEU A 64 24.17 -11.44 12.83
N PRO A 65 24.80 -12.49 13.40
CA PRO A 65 25.47 -13.49 12.59
C PRO A 65 24.50 -14.29 11.72
N GLY A 66 23.24 -14.31 12.09
CA GLY A 66 22.14 -15.00 11.40
C GLY A 66 21.33 -14.12 10.46
N LEU A 67 21.82 -12.96 10.03
CA LEU A 67 21.09 -12.07 9.13
C LEU A 67 20.56 -12.79 7.87
N ALA A 68 21.26 -13.80 7.37
CA ALA A 68 20.80 -14.65 6.27
C ALA A 68 19.51 -15.44 6.61
N ALA A 69 19.14 -15.60 7.88
CA ALA A 69 17.90 -16.23 8.31
C ALA A 69 16.74 -15.22 8.50
N ALA A 70 17.00 -13.91 8.42
CA ALA A 70 15.96 -12.89 8.55
C ALA A 70 14.75 -13.07 7.59
N PRO A 71 14.91 -13.52 6.33
CA PRO A 71 13.78 -13.84 5.46
C PRO A 71 12.89 -14.98 5.97
N VAL A 72 13.42 -15.92 6.76
CA VAL A 72 12.63 -16.98 7.42
C VAL A 72 11.66 -16.37 8.43
N VAL A 73 12.09 -15.33 9.16
CA VAL A 73 11.24 -14.58 10.10
C VAL A 73 10.01 -14.01 9.38
N GLY A 74 10.23 -13.34 8.24
CA GLY A 74 9.16 -12.81 7.41
C GLY A 74 8.24 -13.89 6.86
N LEU A 75 8.80 -15.00 6.41
CA LEU A 75 8.04 -16.14 5.90
C LEU A 75 7.11 -16.74 6.95
N VAL A 76 7.59 -16.91 8.19
CA VAL A 76 6.76 -17.44 9.30
C VAL A 76 5.58 -16.52 9.58
N ARG A 77 5.78 -15.20 9.58
CA ARG A 77 4.70 -14.23 9.81
C ARG A 77 3.62 -14.32 8.72
N VAL A 78 4.02 -14.50 7.45
CA VAL A 78 3.09 -14.68 6.33
C VAL A 78 2.39 -16.04 6.46
N ALA A 79 3.14 -17.11 6.68
CA ALA A 79 2.60 -18.46 6.78
C ALA A 79 1.58 -18.62 7.93
N ARG A 80 1.78 -17.90 9.04
CA ARG A 80 0.83 -17.84 10.16
C ARG A 80 -0.51 -17.24 9.74
N GLY A 81 -0.48 -16.21 8.85
CA GLY A 81 -1.69 -15.60 8.32
C GLY A 81 -2.41 -16.46 7.28
N GLU A 82 -1.65 -17.24 6.47
CA GLU A 82 -2.19 -18.11 5.42
C GLU A 82 -2.64 -19.48 5.94
N HIS A 83 -1.98 -19.99 6.99
CA HIS A 83 -2.23 -21.28 7.62
C HIS A 83 -2.41 -21.11 9.13
N PRO A 84 -3.51 -20.46 9.58
CA PRO A 84 -3.79 -20.26 11.01
C PRO A 84 -4.09 -21.57 11.75
N GLU A 85 -4.40 -22.64 11.03
CA GLU A 85 -4.60 -23.98 11.57
C GLU A 85 -3.30 -24.61 12.08
N PHE A 86 -2.11 -24.11 11.68
CA PHE A 86 -0.84 -24.57 12.20
C PHE A 86 -0.42 -23.73 13.40
N GLY A 87 0.02 -24.39 14.46
CA GLY A 87 0.58 -23.73 15.64
C GLY A 87 2.00 -23.18 15.37
N TRP A 88 2.12 -22.06 14.64
CA TRP A 88 3.42 -21.45 14.32
C TRP A 88 4.04 -20.79 15.53
N ARG A 89 5.27 -21.17 15.85
CA ARG A 89 6.07 -20.50 16.87
C ARG A 89 7.49 -20.26 16.38
N GLN A 90 7.98 -19.05 16.57
CA GLN A 90 9.32 -18.64 16.16
C GLN A 90 10.16 -18.27 17.38
N ILE A 91 11.39 -18.78 17.42
CA ILE A 91 12.35 -18.55 18.49
C ILE A 91 13.66 -18.07 17.87
N ASP A 92 14.10 -16.84 18.16
CA ASP A 92 15.40 -16.33 17.74
C ASP A 92 16.39 -16.35 18.89
N LEU A 93 17.33 -17.27 18.83
CA LEU A 93 18.33 -17.50 19.87
C LEU A 93 19.44 -16.44 19.82
N ASP A 94 20.21 -16.35 20.91
CA ASP A 94 21.38 -15.49 21.00
C ASP A 94 22.42 -15.81 19.91
N ALA A 95 23.26 -14.82 19.58
CA ALA A 95 24.34 -14.94 18.59
C ALA A 95 25.33 -16.10 18.92
N GLU A 96 25.63 -16.27 20.19
CA GLU A 96 26.44 -17.36 20.71
C GLU A 96 25.59 -18.29 21.60
N PRO A 97 25.77 -19.62 21.55
CA PRO A 97 25.02 -20.55 22.37
C PRO A 97 25.24 -20.32 23.89
N GLY A 98 24.13 -20.19 24.63
CA GLY A 98 24.14 -20.11 26.06
C GLY A 98 24.23 -21.49 26.74
N GLU A 99 24.58 -21.52 28.01
CA GLU A 99 24.70 -22.77 28.82
C GLU A 99 23.34 -23.49 28.94
N PHE A 100 22.23 -22.77 29.04
CA PHE A 100 20.88 -23.31 29.26
C PHE A 100 20.00 -23.27 27.99
N GLU A 101 20.55 -22.97 26.82
CA GLU A 101 19.80 -22.80 25.54
C GLU A 101 18.92 -24.03 25.21
N ALA A 102 19.41 -25.25 25.50
CA ALA A 102 18.64 -26.46 25.22
C ALA A 102 17.44 -26.62 26.14
N GLU A 103 17.57 -26.17 27.40
CA GLU A 103 16.50 -26.15 28.39
C GLU A 103 15.45 -25.08 28.01
N ASP A 104 15.91 -23.89 27.62
CA ASP A 104 15.04 -22.82 27.16
C ASP A 104 14.18 -23.26 25.95
N ILE A 105 14.80 -23.90 24.95
CA ILE A 105 14.08 -24.45 23.80
C ILE A 105 13.10 -25.55 24.23
N TYR A 106 13.51 -26.43 25.13
CA TYR A 106 12.64 -27.50 25.62
C TYR A 106 11.43 -26.94 26.34
N ASP A 107 11.62 -25.95 27.19
CA ASP A 107 10.54 -25.31 27.93
C ASP A 107 9.55 -24.60 26.99
N GLU A 108 10.03 -23.93 25.93
CA GLU A 108 9.15 -23.33 24.91
C GLU A 108 8.33 -24.37 24.15
N VAL A 109 8.88 -25.54 23.89
CA VAL A 109 8.17 -26.61 23.19
C VAL A 109 7.14 -27.29 24.10
N VAL A 110 7.41 -27.45 25.40
CA VAL A 110 6.58 -28.22 26.29
C VAL A 110 5.58 -27.38 27.07
N LEU A 111 5.97 -26.18 27.54
CA LEU A 111 5.17 -25.36 28.45
C LEU A 111 4.26 -24.36 27.74
N ALA A 112 4.48 -24.13 26.48
CA ALA A 112 3.68 -23.30 25.55
C ALA A 112 2.72 -22.32 26.23
N ASP A 113 3.17 -21.08 26.46
CA ASP A 113 2.39 -20.01 27.10
C ASP A 113 1.50 -19.20 26.12
N GLY A 114 1.45 -19.61 24.84
CA GLY A 114 0.68 -18.96 23.79
C GLY A 114 1.43 -17.85 23.06
N GLU A 115 2.69 -17.56 23.42
CA GLU A 115 3.54 -16.63 22.68
C GLU A 115 4.00 -17.26 21.36
N ASP A 116 3.88 -16.54 20.29
CA ASP A 116 4.14 -17.05 18.95
C ASP A 116 5.44 -16.52 18.31
N GLU A 117 6.03 -15.48 18.90
CA GLU A 117 7.28 -14.88 18.44
C GLU A 117 8.17 -14.48 19.61
N LEU A 118 9.24 -15.23 19.80
CA LEU A 118 10.12 -15.19 20.95
C LEU A 118 11.56 -14.92 20.55
N ALA A 119 12.34 -14.41 21.48
CA ALA A 119 13.79 -14.37 21.34
C ALA A 119 14.49 -14.46 22.69
N TYR A 120 15.75 -14.90 22.67
CA TYR A 120 16.63 -14.98 23.83
C TYR A 120 17.88 -14.11 23.58
N ARG A 121 18.23 -13.28 24.57
CA ARG A 121 19.47 -12.51 24.60
C ARG A 121 20.01 -12.48 26.03
N ASP A 122 21.27 -12.87 26.21
CA ASP A 122 21.93 -12.94 27.52
C ASP A 122 21.13 -13.72 28.59
N GLY A 123 20.47 -14.81 28.18
CA GLY A 123 19.61 -15.62 29.04
C GLY A 123 18.27 -14.99 29.41
N LEU A 124 17.93 -13.83 28.83
CA LEU A 124 16.63 -13.20 29.02
C LEU A 124 15.70 -13.54 27.85
N ARG A 125 14.44 -13.85 28.20
CA ARG A 125 13.37 -14.15 27.27
C ARG A 125 12.62 -12.88 26.86
N TYR A 126 12.52 -12.62 25.57
CA TYR A 126 11.82 -11.47 24.99
C TYR A 126 10.60 -11.92 24.18
N THR A 127 9.53 -11.15 24.25
CA THR A 127 8.32 -11.35 23.45
C THR A 127 7.94 -10.04 22.76
N ASN A 128 7.31 -10.13 21.58
CA ASN A 128 6.81 -8.96 20.89
C ASN A 128 5.56 -8.42 21.58
N ARG A 129 5.48 -7.09 21.70
CA ARG A 129 4.26 -6.39 22.13
C ARG A 129 3.99 -5.22 21.22
N LEU A 130 2.72 -5.07 20.86
CA LEU A 130 2.24 -3.90 20.16
C LEU A 130 1.85 -2.84 21.19
N GLU A 131 2.58 -1.73 21.24
CA GLU A 131 2.27 -0.61 22.11
C GLU A 131 1.69 0.55 21.29
N ALA A 132 0.65 1.19 21.82
CA ALA A 132 0.15 2.42 21.25
C ALA A 132 1.11 3.56 21.62
N ILE A 133 1.76 4.14 20.61
CA ILE A 133 2.64 5.29 20.80
C ILE A 133 1.86 6.55 20.41
N SER A 134 1.83 7.56 21.29
CA SER A 134 1.32 8.87 20.95
C SER A 134 2.31 9.57 20.00
N VAL A 135 1.80 10.24 18.97
CA VAL A 135 2.63 11.00 18.02
C VAL A 135 3.37 12.14 18.75
N GLU A 136 2.84 12.61 19.87
CA GLU A 136 3.43 13.65 20.72
C GLU A 136 4.69 13.17 21.46
N GLU A 137 4.88 11.87 21.63
CA GLU A 137 6.03 11.27 22.30
C GLU A 137 7.22 10.99 21.35
N GLN A 138 7.11 11.30 20.07
CA GLN A 138 8.20 11.22 19.10
C GLN A 138 8.57 12.61 18.52
N PRO A 139 9.02 13.57 19.34
CA PRO A 139 9.33 14.90 18.86
C PRO A 139 10.56 14.97 17.95
N ASP A 140 11.48 14.02 18.04
CA ASP A 140 12.82 14.17 17.45
C ASP A 140 12.90 13.78 15.97
N ARG A 141 12.03 12.88 15.48
CA ARG A 141 12.05 12.46 14.05
C ARG A 141 11.50 13.52 13.08
N LEU A 142 10.71 14.48 13.56
CA LEU A 142 10.17 15.59 12.77
C LEU A 142 11.01 16.86 12.83
N ARG A 143 11.96 16.95 13.79
CA ARG A 143 12.76 18.17 14.03
C ARG A 143 13.95 18.35 13.10
N ASP A 144 14.45 17.28 12.48
CA ASP A 144 15.65 17.36 11.63
C ASP A 144 15.42 18.11 10.30
N ALA A 145 14.16 18.42 9.95
CA ALA A 145 13.83 19.19 8.75
C ALA A 145 13.80 20.72 8.97
N VAL A 146 13.91 21.19 10.21
CA VAL A 146 13.91 22.62 10.55
C VAL A 146 15.22 22.96 11.23
N ARG A 147 15.97 23.90 10.66
CA ARG A 147 17.20 24.42 11.27
C ARG A 147 16.89 25.21 12.55
N GLU A 148 17.88 25.36 13.43
CA GLU A 148 17.78 26.16 14.67
C GLU A 148 17.38 27.62 14.41
N ASP A 149 17.68 28.17 13.23
CA ASP A 149 17.28 29.50 12.78
C ASP A 149 15.83 29.55 12.22
N GLY A 150 15.11 28.43 12.22
CA GLY A 150 13.73 28.32 11.71
C GLY A 150 13.63 28.12 10.20
N GLU A 151 14.74 28.03 9.47
CA GLU A 151 14.72 27.70 8.05
C GLU A 151 14.35 26.22 7.84
N VAL A 152 13.31 25.98 7.04
CA VAL A 152 12.89 24.62 6.64
C VAL A 152 13.84 24.12 5.58
N LEU A 153 14.64 23.11 5.90
CA LEU A 153 15.47 22.42 4.92
C LEU A 153 14.59 21.76 3.86
N PRO A 154 15.01 21.79 2.59
CA PRO A 154 14.33 21.01 1.57
C PRO A 154 14.38 19.51 1.91
N TYR A 155 13.23 18.89 2.08
CA TYR A 155 13.12 17.47 2.42
C TYR A 155 12.14 16.73 1.51
N ARG A 156 12.19 15.40 1.56
CA ARG A 156 11.18 14.49 1.01
C ARG A 156 10.91 13.35 1.99
N LEU A 157 9.68 12.83 1.96
CA LEU A 157 9.31 11.60 2.64
C LEU A 157 9.83 10.40 1.85
N GLN A 158 10.45 9.47 2.54
CA GLN A 158 10.82 8.17 1.97
C GLN A 158 10.78 7.07 3.03
N ILE A 159 10.80 5.82 2.57
CA ILE A 159 10.88 4.63 3.42
C ILE A 159 12.15 3.86 3.07
N SER A 160 12.95 3.51 4.06
CA SER A 160 14.16 2.73 3.82
C SER A 160 13.84 1.28 3.49
N THR A 161 12.84 0.70 4.17
CA THR A 161 12.39 -0.68 3.96
C THR A 161 10.87 -0.70 3.90
N PRO A 162 10.26 -0.89 2.70
CA PRO A 162 8.82 -1.05 2.57
C PRO A 162 8.31 -2.22 3.44
N GLY A 163 7.13 -2.05 4.03
CA GLY A 163 6.53 -3.01 4.97
C GLY A 163 6.75 -2.66 6.44
N ILE A 164 7.69 -1.77 6.74
CA ILE A 164 7.99 -1.34 8.12
C ILE A 164 7.72 0.16 8.21
N LEU A 165 6.53 0.53 8.70
CA LEU A 165 6.06 1.93 8.72
C LEU A 165 6.95 2.85 9.59
N THR A 166 7.59 2.31 10.63
CA THR A 166 8.54 3.06 11.47
C THR A 166 9.79 3.51 10.72
N ASN A 167 10.04 2.97 9.53
CA ASN A 167 11.14 3.36 8.65
C ASN A 167 10.77 4.52 7.70
N LEU A 168 9.57 5.09 7.84
CA LEU A 168 9.24 6.35 7.20
C LEU A 168 10.05 7.48 7.84
N SER A 169 10.76 8.25 7.04
CA SER A 169 11.62 9.34 7.52
C SER A 169 11.73 10.47 6.49
N LEU A 170 12.01 11.66 6.98
CA LEU A 170 12.28 12.82 6.14
C LEU A 170 13.78 12.86 5.81
N HIS A 171 14.07 12.97 4.54
CA HIS A 171 15.44 13.06 4.03
C HIS A 171 15.68 14.38 3.35
N GLU A 172 16.80 15.01 3.65
CA GLU A 172 17.22 16.23 2.99
C GLU A 172 17.30 16.06 1.48
N THR A 173 16.88 17.06 0.73
CA THR A 173 16.96 17.11 -0.73
C THR A 173 17.51 18.44 -1.18
N GLN A 174 17.79 18.56 -2.47
CA GLN A 174 18.20 19.82 -3.07
C GLN A 174 17.07 20.40 -3.93
N ARG A 175 16.91 21.71 -3.86
CA ARG A 175 16.06 22.46 -4.76
C ARG A 175 16.80 22.63 -6.09
N ARG A 176 16.14 22.32 -7.20
CA ARG A 176 16.65 22.64 -8.54
C ARG A 176 15.95 23.84 -9.13
N ALA A 177 16.61 24.59 -9.99
CA ALA A 177 15.95 25.62 -10.77
C ALA A 177 14.93 24.98 -11.74
N PRO A 178 13.73 25.59 -11.93
CA PRO A 178 12.79 25.13 -12.94
C PRO A 178 13.36 25.31 -14.34
N GLU A 179 13.10 24.36 -15.23
CA GLU A 179 13.34 24.47 -16.66
C GLU A 179 12.39 25.49 -17.30
N PRO A 180 12.57 25.87 -18.58
CA PRO A 180 11.79 26.95 -19.17
C PRO A 180 10.27 26.81 -19.07
N ASP A 181 9.72 25.62 -19.11
CA ASP A 181 8.29 25.27 -19.04
C ASP A 181 7.85 24.65 -17.71
N GLU A 182 8.73 24.72 -16.70
CA GLU A 182 8.45 24.20 -15.36
C GLU A 182 8.18 25.32 -14.35
N ILE A 183 7.59 24.91 -13.23
CA ILE A 183 7.38 25.74 -12.04
C ILE A 183 7.87 25.01 -10.80
N GLU A 184 8.34 25.76 -9.83
CA GLU A 184 8.63 25.24 -8.50
C GLU A 184 7.55 25.71 -7.52
N ILE A 185 7.08 24.80 -6.70
CA ILE A 185 6.00 25.02 -5.72
C ILE A 185 6.51 24.64 -4.33
N ALA A 186 6.34 25.54 -3.35
CA ALA A 186 6.43 25.19 -1.93
C ALA A 186 5.17 24.44 -1.52
N THR A 187 5.29 23.16 -1.23
CA THR A 187 4.17 22.29 -0.88
C THR A 187 3.56 22.68 0.45
N LYS A 188 2.24 22.75 0.51
CA LYS A 188 1.45 23.02 1.71
C LYS A 188 0.67 21.80 2.18
N ALA A 189 0.16 21.00 1.24
CA ALA A 189 -0.51 19.75 1.52
C ALA A 189 -0.22 18.70 0.43
N GLY A 190 -0.27 17.43 0.81
CA GLY A 190 -0.17 16.28 -0.09
C GLY A 190 -1.38 15.38 0.03
N GLY A 191 -1.91 14.91 -1.08
CA GLY A 191 -3.01 13.94 -1.13
C GLY A 191 -2.48 12.51 -1.06
N ILE A 192 -2.92 11.74 -0.07
CA ILE A 192 -2.55 10.32 0.05
C ILE A 192 -3.41 9.50 -0.90
N ASN A 193 -2.78 8.76 -1.79
CA ASN A 193 -3.42 7.78 -2.65
C ASN A 193 -3.26 6.35 -2.10
N PHE A 194 -4.16 5.46 -2.45
CA PHE A 194 -4.07 4.04 -2.06
C PHE A 194 -2.74 3.41 -2.49
N ARG A 195 -2.17 3.87 -3.59
CA ARG A 195 -0.84 3.49 -4.05
C ARG A 195 0.26 3.79 -3.03
N ASP A 196 0.19 4.93 -2.35
CA ASP A 196 1.18 5.30 -1.31
C ASP A 196 1.08 4.36 -0.11
N VAL A 197 -0.14 4.01 0.30
CA VAL A 197 -0.39 3.02 1.36
C VAL A 197 0.19 1.66 0.98
N MET A 198 -0.08 1.18 -0.24
CA MET A 198 0.46 -0.09 -0.72
C MET A 198 2.00 -0.09 -0.80
N LYS A 199 2.61 1.03 -1.22
CA LYS A 199 4.07 1.20 -1.22
C LYS A 199 4.63 1.13 0.20
N ALA A 200 4.03 1.86 1.14
CA ALA A 200 4.46 1.88 2.53
C ALA A 200 4.37 0.49 3.17
N LEU A 201 3.34 -0.29 2.84
CA LEU A 201 3.14 -1.67 3.31
C LEU A 201 3.95 -2.72 2.52
N GLY A 202 4.73 -2.32 1.50
CA GLY A 202 5.49 -3.26 0.67
C GLY A 202 4.64 -4.16 -0.24
N MET A 203 3.38 -3.80 -0.44
CA MET A 203 2.40 -4.59 -1.21
C MET A 203 2.26 -4.11 -2.67
N TYR A 204 2.86 -2.98 -3.04
CA TYR A 204 2.72 -2.44 -4.38
C TYR A 204 3.63 -3.18 -5.36
N PRO A 205 3.09 -3.77 -6.46
CA PRO A 205 3.90 -4.41 -7.48
C PRO A 205 4.67 -3.35 -8.27
N GLY A 206 5.99 -3.44 -8.31
CA GLY A 206 6.81 -2.48 -9.06
C GLY A 206 8.31 -2.59 -8.80
N ASN A 207 9.07 -1.67 -9.40
CA ASN A 207 10.50 -1.59 -9.22
C ASN A 207 10.83 -1.17 -7.77
N PRO A 208 11.76 -1.81 -7.06
CA PRO A 208 12.16 -1.45 -5.70
C PRO A 208 12.56 0.03 -5.50
N ILE A 209 13.06 0.69 -6.55
CA ILE A 209 13.41 2.12 -6.50
C ILE A 209 12.15 2.99 -6.34
N ASP A 210 11.09 2.66 -7.07
CA ASP A 210 9.83 3.41 -7.05
C ASP A 210 9.04 3.23 -5.75
N LEU A 211 9.33 2.15 -5.01
CA LEU A 211 8.66 1.85 -3.73
C LEU A 211 9.12 2.74 -2.58
N LYS A 212 10.26 3.40 -2.71
CA LYS A 212 10.85 4.20 -1.62
C LYS A 212 10.28 5.61 -1.49
N TRP A 213 9.65 6.14 -2.53
CA TRP A 213 9.23 7.53 -2.62
C TRP A 213 7.72 7.65 -2.76
N PHE A 214 7.14 8.67 -2.15
CA PHE A 214 5.71 8.86 -1.97
C PHE A 214 5.18 10.12 -2.60
N GLY A 215 3.86 10.10 -2.82
CA GLY A 215 3.06 11.23 -3.26
C GLY A 215 2.91 11.34 -4.76
N ASP A 216 1.68 11.63 -5.16
CA ASP A 216 1.31 11.95 -6.53
C ASP A 216 0.56 13.27 -6.59
N ASP A 217 -0.22 13.59 -5.55
CA ASP A 217 -1.05 14.78 -5.45
C ASP A 217 -0.51 15.77 -4.45
N PHE A 218 -0.50 17.03 -4.81
CA PHE A 218 -0.05 18.11 -3.95
C PHE A 218 -0.84 19.41 -4.18
N SER A 219 -0.74 20.30 -3.20
CA SER A 219 -1.11 21.70 -3.34
C SER A 219 -0.05 22.57 -2.66
N GLY A 220 0.07 23.82 -3.08
CA GLY A 220 1.07 24.73 -2.53
C GLY A 220 1.10 26.07 -3.23
N VAL A 221 2.18 26.81 -2.98
CA VAL A 221 2.40 28.17 -3.49
C VAL A 221 3.58 28.15 -4.46
N VAL A 222 3.39 28.73 -5.62
CA VAL A 222 4.45 28.89 -6.63
C VAL A 222 5.56 29.77 -6.05
N THR A 223 6.81 29.30 -6.13
CA THR A 223 8.00 30.04 -5.64
C THR A 223 8.87 30.53 -6.77
N ARG A 224 8.96 29.77 -7.86
CA ARG A 224 9.74 30.12 -9.06
C ARG A 224 9.04 29.61 -10.31
N VAL A 225 9.21 30.31 -11.41
CA VAL A 225 8.68 29.93 -12.73
C VAL A 225 9.78 29.93 -13.78
N GLY A 226 9.69 29.01 -14.75
CA GLY A 226 10.54 28.97 -15.92
C GLY A 226 10.17 30.08 -16.91
N GLN A 227 11.09 30.40 -17.79
CA GLN A 227 10.99 31.57 -18.72
C GLN A 227 9.80 31.51 -19.70
N LYS A 228 9.28 30.31 -19.99
CA LYS A 228 8.13 30.13 -20.90
C LYS A 228 6.78 30.14 -20.17
N VAL A 229 6.77 30.12 -18.85
CA VAL A 229 5.53 30.15 -18.07
C VAL A 229 5.08 31.61 -17.94
N THR A 230 3.95 31.91 -18.50
CA THR A 230 3.41 33.29 -18.58
C THR A 230 2.10 33.49 -17.84
N ASP A 231 1.46 32.40 -17.43
CA ASP A 231 0.13 32.38 -16.82
C ASP A 231 0.11 32.09 -15.33
N LEU A 232 1.29 31.83 -14.74
CA LEU A 232 1.50 31.71 -13.30
C LEU A 232 2.68 32.58 -12.86
N ALA A 233 2.63 33.01 -11.59
CA ALA A 233 3.67 33.83 -10.97
C ALA A 233 3.97 33.34 -9.55
N PRO A 234 5.16 33.67 -8.98
CA PRO A 234 5.41 33.47 -7.58
C PRO A 234 4.33 34.09 -6.69
N GLY A 235 3.82 33.31 -5.73
CA GLY A 235 2.69 33.67 -4.88
C GLY A 235 1.36 33.07 -5.30
N ASP A 236 1.22 32.54 -6.52
CA ASP A 236 0.01 31.87 -6.97
C ASP A 236 -0.20 30.54 -6.20
N GLU A 237 -1.44 30.32 -5.75
CA GLU A 237 -1.84 29.08 -5.08
C GLU A 237 -2.31 28.05 -6.13
N VAL A 238 -1.72 26.86 -6.09
CA VAL A 238 -1.95 25.81 -7.08
C VAL A 238 -2.13 24.44 -6.43
N ALA A 239 -2.77 23.54 -7.18
CA ALA A 239 -2.76 22.11 -6.90
C ALA A 239 -2.40 21.35 -8.18
N GLY A 240 -1.92 20.12 -8.07
CA GLY A 240 -1.50 19.35 -9.22
C GLY A 240 -0.96 17.98 -8.89
N MET A 241 -0.39 17.37 -9.92
CA MET A 241 0.23 16.04 -9.83
C MET A 241 1.73 16.09 -10.13
N ALA A 242 2.51 15.39 -9.34
CA ALA A 242 3.90 15.11 -9.64
C ALA A 242 4.34 13.81 -8.97
N PRO A 243 5.12 12.96 -9.64
CA PRO A 243 5.70 11.79 -9.01
C PRO A 243 6.54 12.20 -7.79
N TYR A 244 6.32 11.48 -6.68
CA TYR A 244 7.11 11.66 -5.45
C TYR A 244 6.99 13.06 -4.83
N CYS A 245 5.80 13.62 -4.85
CA CYS A 245 5.53 15.00 -4.42
C CYS A 245 5.47 15.19 -2.89
N PHE A 246 5.58 14.13 -2.07
CA PHE A 246 5.68 14.30 -0.61
C PHE A 246 7.06 14.84 -0.26
N ARG A 247 7.26 16.10 -0.61
CA ARG A 247 8.48 16.90 -0.36
C ARG A 247 8.12 18.37 -0.15
N SER A 248 9.02 19.11 0.48
CA SER A 248 8.80 20.54 0.76
C SER A 248 8.72 21.41 -0.49
N TYR A 249 9.41 21.03 -1.57
CA TYR A 249 9.38 21.73 -2.86
C TYR A 249 9.21 20.75 -4.00
N VAL A 250 8.23 20.98 -4.85
CA VAL A 250 7.96 20.23 -6.07
C VAL A 250 8.30 21.08 -7.28
N THR A 251 9.11 20.56 -8.22
CA THR A 251 9.34 21.18 -9.52
C THR A 251 8.74 20.29 -10.60
N VAL A 252 7.81 20.85 -11.36
CA VAL A 252 6.97 20.10 -12.30
C VAL A 252 6.63 20.95 -13.50
N ASN A 253 6.33 20.31 -14.65
CA ASN A 253 5.85 21.00 -15.85
C ASN A 253 4.57 21.79 -15.54
N ARG A 254 4.46 23.00 -16.11
CA ARG A 254 3.33 23.90 -15.90
C ARG A 254 1.96 23.24 -16.16
N HIS A 255 1.87 22.34 -17.13
CA HIS A 255 0.62 21.66 -17.49
C HIS A 255 0.12 20.64 -16.45
N MET A 256 0.96 20.29 -15.47
CA MET A 256 0.61 19.33 -14.41
C MET A 256 -0.10 20.00 -13.22
N VAL A 257 -0.33 21.31 -13.28
CA VAL A 257 -0.98 22.07 -12.19
C VAL A 257 -2.12 22.95 -12.69
N PHE A 258 -3.05 23.23 -11.78
CA PHE A 258 -4.13 24.19 -11.95
C PHE A 258 -4.17 25.16 -10.77
N ARG A 259 -4.78 26.33 -10.96
CA ARG A 259 -5.00 27.30 -9.87
C ARG A 259 -5.96 26.73 -8.86
N LYS A 260 -5.58 26.77 -7.59
CA LYS A 260 -6.47 26.41 -6.47
C LYS A 260 -7.64 27.41 -6.43
N ALA A 261 -8.85 26.93 -6.24
CA ALA A 261 -9.99 27.83 -6.06
C ALA A 261 -9.87 28.60 -4.74
N PRO A 262 -10.22 29.90 -4.70
CA PRO A 262 -10.00 30.74 -3.51
C PRO A 262 -10.71 30.26 -2.24
N HIS A 263 -11.82 29.54 -2.37
CA HIS A 263 -12.61 29.02 -1.26
C HIS A 263 -12.12 27.67 -0.74
N GLN A 264 -11.21 27.00 -1.45
CA GLN A 264 -10.65 25.71 -1.03
C GLN A 264 -9.45 25.90 -0.11
N SER A 265 -9.28 25.02 0.85
CA SER A 265 -8.03 24.88 1.57
C SER A 265 -6.97 24.18 0.70
N PHE A 266 -5.71 24.19 1.13
CA PHE A 266 -4.66 23.40 0.44
C PHE A 266 -4.93 21.91 0.56
N GLU A 267 -5.41 21.46 1.72
CA GLU A 267 -5.76 20.07 1.98
C GLU A 267 -6.87 19.60 1.04
N GLU A 268 -7.95 20.37 0.91
CA GLU A 268 -9.03 20.07 -0.03
C GLU A 268 -8.52 20.00 -1.47
N ALA A 269 -7.75 21.00 -1.90
CA ALA A 269 -7.22 21.05 -3.25
C ALA A 269 -6.28 19.90 -3.58
N ALA A 270 -5.47 19.43 -2.61
CA ALA A 270 -4.56 18.31 -2.78
C ALA A 270 -5.29 16.96 -2.95
N THR A 271 -6.56 16.84 -2.60
CA THR A 271 -7.32 15.58 -2.76
C THR A 271 -7.88 15.38 -4.17
N LEU A 272 -7.83 16.39 -5.04
CA LEU A 272 -8.56 16.40 -6.30
C LEU A 272 -7.81 15.76 -7.49
N PRO A 273 -6.50 15.98 -7.71
CA PRO A 273 -5.88 15.75 -9.01
C PRO A 273 -6.02 14.31 -9.50
N THR A 274 -5.45 13.32 -8.79
CA THR A 274 -5.45 11.93 -9.25
C THR A 274 -6.85 11.36 -9.38
N VAL A 275 -7.73 11.62 -8.42
CA VAL A 275 -9.06 10.97 -8.39
C VAL A 275 -9.96 11.51 -9.49
N PHE A 276 -9.96 12.83 -9.74
CA PHE A 276 -10.75 13.43 -10.80
C PHE A 276 -10.18 13.16 -12.19
N LEU A 277 -8.86 13.20 -12.36
CA LEU A 277 -8.22 12.84 -13.64
C LEU A 277 -8.46 11.37 -13.99
N THR A 278 -8.35 10.47 -13.02
CA THR A 278 -8.64 9.03 -13.22
C THR A 278 -10.10 8.83 -13.62
N ALA A 279 -11.03 9.42 -12.89
CA ALA A 279 -12.45 9.29 -13.17
C ALA A 279 -12.85 9.92 -14.51
N HIS A 280 -12.31 11.10 -14.82
CA HIS A 280 -12.55 11.78 -16.10
C HIS A 280 -12.01 10.95 -17.27
N TYR A 281 -10.76 10.52 -17.20
CA TYR A 281 -10.15 9.70 -18.23
C TYR A 281 -10.93 8.39 -18.45
N ALA A 282 -11.36 7.74 -17.37
CA ALA A 282 -12.13 6.50 -17.42
C ALA A 282 -13.50 6.70 -18.09
N LEU A 283 -14.27 7.70 -17.66
CA LEU A 283 -15.67 7.87 -18.11
C LEU A 283 -15.79 8.66 -19.42
N VAL A 284 -14.96 9.70 -19.59
CA VAL A 284 -15.08 10.60 -20.75
C VAL A 284 -14.22 10.11 -21.92
N GLU A 285 -12.95 9.82 -21.69
CA GLU A 285 -12.02 9.47 -22.78
C GLU A 285 -12.11 8.02 -23.20
N LEU A 286 -12.08 7.07 -22.22
CA LEU A 286 -12.09 5.64 -22.52
C LEU A 286 -13.50 5.10 -22.75
N ALA A 287 -14.39 5.25 -21.76
CA ALA A 287 -15.76 4.77 -21.89
C ALA A 287 -16.61 5.64 -22.82
N ARG A 288 -16.27 6.90 -23.03
CA ARG A 288 -16.98 7.85 -23.88
C ARG A 288 -18.47 7.91 -23.57
N MET A 289 -18.76 8.04 -22.27
CA MET A 289 -20.12 8.04 -21.75
C MET A 289 -20.93 9.20 -22.30
N ARG A 290 -22.21 8.96 -22.55
CA ARG A 290 -23.16 9.93 -23.11
C ARG A 290 -24.36 10.08 -22.18
N GLU A 291 -24.99 11.24 -22.21
CA GLU A 291 -26.22 11.53 -21.47
C GLU A 291 -27.26 10.41 -21.64
N GLY A 292 -27.87 10.00 -20.54
CA GLY A 292 -28.86 8.92 -20.48
C GLY A 292 -28.32 7.51 -20.43
N GLU A 293 -26.99 7.31 -20.60
CA GLU A 293 -26.37 5.98 -20.40
C GLU A 293 -26.27 5.63 -18.91
N ARG A 294 -26.16 4.32 -18.62
CA ARG A 294 -26.05 3.73 -17.29
C ARG A 294 -24.62 3.36 -16.98
N VAL A 295 -24.14 3.71 -15.78
CA VAL A 295 -22.80 3.33 -15.34
C VAL A 295 -22.84 2.68 -13.95
N LEU A 296 -22.13 1.55 -13.80
CA LEU A 296 -21.83 0.95 -12.51
C LEU A 296 -20.45 1.44 -12.04
N ILE A 297 -20.41 2.02 -10.84
CA ILE A 297 -19.18 2.51 -10.20
C ILE A 297 -18.92 1.69 -8.95
N HIS A 298 -17.90 0.84 -8.96
CA HIS A 298 -17.48 0.09 -7.78
C HIS A 298 -16.73 0.98 -6.79
N ALA A 299 -16.77 0.61 -5.50
CA ALA A 299 -16.16 1.36 -4.41
C ALA A 299 -16.55 2.86 -4.43
N GLY A 300 -17.83 3.15 -4.62
CA GLY A 300 -18.37 4.50 -4.82
C GLY A 300 -18.04 5.51 -3.72
N SER A 301 -17.75 5.05 -2.49
CA SER A 301 -17.33 5.89 -1.36
C SER A 301 -15.80 6.12 -1.27
N GLY A 302 -15.02 5.53 -2.17
CA GLY A 302 -13.59 5.82 -2.32
C GLY A 302 -13.32 7.10 -3.11
N GLY A 303 -12.09 7.61 -3.08
CA GLY A 303 -11.73 8.88 -3.75
C GLY A 303 -12.12 8.90 -5.23
N VAL A 304 -11.70 7.90 -6.02
CA VAL A 304 -12.05 7.80 -7.45
C VAL A 304 -13.56 7.57 -7.62
N GLY A 305 -14.19 6.75 -6.77
CA GLY A 305 -15.63 6.51 -6.83
C GLY A 305 -16.47 7.78 -6.63
N MET A 306 -16.12 8.58 -5.63
CA MET A 306 -16.80 9.87 -5.37
C MET A 306 -16.58 10.88 -6.51
N ALA A 307 -15.39 10.94 -7.08
CA ALA A 307 -15.11 11.77 -8.24
C ALA A 307 -15.89 11.29 -9.47
N ALA A 308 -15.93 9.97 -9.70
CA ALA A 308 -16.66 9.37 -10.81
C ALA A 308 -18.17 9.64 -10.72
N ILE A 309 -18.77 9.56 -9.53
CA ILE A 309 -20.19 9.89 -9.32
C ILE A 309 -20.46 11.34 -9.68
N GLN A 310 -19.61 12.27 -9.28
CA GLN A 310 -19.78 13.70 -9.59
C GLN A 310 -19.66 13.97 -11.10
N ILE A 311 -18.68 13.36 -11.77
CA ILE A 311 -18.53 13.46 -13.23
C ILE A 311 -19.73 12.83 -13.94
N ALA A 312 -20.14 11.62 -13.54
CA ALA A 312 -21.28 10.92 -14.12
C ALA A 312 -22.59 11.72 -13.97
N LYS A 313 -22.80 12.35 -12.81
CA LYS A 313 -23.91 13.27 -12.57
C LYS A 313 -23.85 14.46 -13.52
N GLY A 314 -22.67 15.08 -13.70
CA GLY A 314 -22.48 16.20 -14.64
C GLY A 314 -22.73 15.82 -16.10
N LEU A 315 -22.53 14.54 -16.44
CA LEU A 315 -22.79 13.99 -17.78
C LEU A 315 -24.24 13.55 -17.99
N GLY A 316 -25.11 13.60 -16.95
CA GLY A 316 -26.50 13.17 -17.04
C GLY A 316 -26.67 11.64 -17.12
N LEU A 317 -25.77 10.86 -16.48
CA LEU A 317 -25.84 9.41 -16.47
C LEU A 317 -26.78 8.88 -15.39
N GLU A 318 -27.36 7.71 -15.61
CA GLU A 318 -27.98 6.91 -14.56
C GLU A 318 -26.88 6.13 -13.81
N ILE A 319 -26.74 6.39 -12.48
CA ILE A 319 -25.59 5.96 -11.69
C ILE A 319 -25.97 4.84 -10.76
N PHE A 320 -25.35 3.68 -10.95
CA PHE A 320 -25.35 2.53 -10.08
C PHE A 320 -24.01 2.51 -9.33
N ALA A 321 -24.03 2.30 -8.00
CA ALA A 321 -22.78 2.30 -7.25
C ALA A 321 -22.76 1.21 -6.17
N THR A 322 -21.57 0.78 -5.76
CA THR A 322 -21.39 -0.14 -4.62
C THR A 322 -20.61 0.51 -3.50
N ALA A 323 -21.03 0.28 -2.24
CA ALA A 323 -20.31 0.73 -1.04
C ALA A 323 -20.56 -0.22 0.14
N GLY A 324 -19.57 -0.33 1.07
CA GLY A 324 -19.53 -1.44 2.03
C GLY A 324 -20.41 -1.31 3.25
N THR A 325 -20.62 -0.11 3.80
CA THR A 325 -21.43 0.09 5.03
C THR A 325 -22.67 0.94 4.74
N PRO A 326 -23.72 0.85 5.58
CA PRO A 326 -24.91 1.67 5.42
C PRO A 326 -24.59 3.18 5.34
N GLU A 327 -23.68 3.66 6.18
CA GLU A 327 -23.27 5.07 6.21
C GLU A 327 -22.60 5.47 4.90
N LYS A 328 -21.70 4.61 4.37
CA LYS A 328 -21.04 4.83 3.08
C LYS A 328 -22.03 4.77 1.92
N ARG A 329 -23.05 3.90 1.99
CA ARG A 329 -24.12 3.85 0.99
C ARG A 329 -24.98 5.12 1.02
N GLY A 330 -25.29 5.64 2.23
CA GLY A 330 -25.96 6.92 2.40
C GLY A 330 -25.18 8.07 1.75
N LEU A 331 -23.88 8.19 2.03
CA LEU A 331 -23.00 9.19 1.43
C LEU A 331 -23.01 9.11 -0.11
N VAL A 332 -22.88 7.91 -0.68
CA VAL A 332 -22.86 7.68 -2.12
C VAL A 332 -24.19 8.08 -2.77
N SER A 333 -25.34 7.82 -2.11
CA SER A 333 -26.65 8.27 -2.56
C SER A 333 -26.78 9.79 -2.51
N GLU A 334 -26.33 10.45 -1.44
CA GLU A 334 -26.32 11.92 -1.31
C GLU A 334 -25.47 12.61 -2.39
N LEU A 335 -24.35 11.98 -2.79
CA LEU A 335 -23.51 12.47 -3.88
C LEU A 335 -24.22 12.44 -5.24
N GLY A 336 -25.24 11.60 -5.40
CA GLY A 336 -26.05 11.54 -6.61
C GLY A 336 -26.12 10.18 -7.29
N ALA A 337 -25.70 9.09 -6.64
CA ALA A 337 -25.96 7.75 -7.15
C ALA A 337 -27.45 7.42 -7.05
N HIS A 338 -28.05 6.94 -8.14
CA HIS A 338 -29.48 6.61 -8.22
C HIS A 338 -29.77 5.26 -7.52
N HIS A 339 -28.87 4.29 -7.68
CA HIS A 339 -29.00 2.94 -7.13
C HIS A 339 -27.72 2.55 -6.41
N VAL A 340 -27.82 2.13 -5.14
CA VAL A 340 -26.66 1.82 -4.31
C VAL A 340 -26.76 0.43 -3.70
N PHE A 341 -25.74 -0.41 -3.90
CA PHE A 341 -25.68 -1.80 -3.48
C PHE A 341 -24.54 -2.05 -2.49
N ASP A 342 -24.57 -3.19 -1.79
CA ASP A 342 -23.51 -3.60 -0.91
C ASP A 342 -22.29 -4.11 -1.73
N SER A 343 -21.11 -3.53 -1.47
CA SER A 343 -19.86 -3.94 -2.14
C SER A 343 -19.22 -5.20 -1.56
N ARG A 344 -19.83 -5.82 -0.53
CA ARG A 344 -19.35 -7.05 0.11
C ARG A 344 -20.08 -8.29 -0.35
N SER A 345 -21.09 -8.15 -1.21
CA SER A 345 -21.84 -9.25 -1.80
C SER A 345 -21.86 -9.10 -3.31
N LEU A 346 -22.16 -10.20 -4.00
CA LEU A 346 -22.34 -10.21 -5.46
C LEU A 346 -23.77 -9.89 -5.89
N ASP A 347 -24.68 -9.61 -4.94
CA ASP A 347 -26.11 -9.37 -5.17
C ASP A 347 -26.37 -8.09 -5.96
N PHE A 348 -25.36 -7.20 -6.05
CA PHE A 348 -25.45 -5.98 -6.88
C PHE A 348 -25.84 -6.32 -8.32
N ALA A 349 -25.41 -7.47 -8.84
CA ALA A 349 -25.68 -7.83 -10.22
C ALA A 349 -27.15 -8.16 -10.43
N ASP A 350 -27.72 -8.97 -9.56
CA ASP A 350 -29.15 -9.31 -9.62
C ASP A 350 -30.01 -8.04 -9.40
N GLY A 351 -29.62 -7.18 -8.45
CA GLY A 351 -30.27 -5.89 -8.24
C GLY A 351 -30.21 -4.95 -9.44
N ILE A 352 -29.08 -4.90 -10.16
CA ILE A 352 -28.96 -4.11 -11.40
C ILE A 352 -29.90 -4.68 -12.47
N MET A 353 -29.91 -6.00 -12.69
CA MET A 353 -30.75 -6.63 -13.68
C MET A 353 -32.23 -6.43 -13.38
N ASP A 354 -32.63 -6.49 -12.12
CA ASP A 354 -34.01 -6.22 -11.69
C ASP A 354 -34.42 -4.77 -11.98
N VAL A 355 -33.58 -3.80 -11.59
CA VAL A 355 -33.87 -2.36 -11.80
C VAL A 355 -33.91 -2.00 -13.29
N THR A 356 -33.05 -2.62 -14.10
CA THR A 356 -32.94 -2.33 -15.53
C THR A 356 -33.85 -3.19 -16.41
N GLY A 357 -34.68 -4.05 -15.82
CA GLY A 357 -35.55 -4.97 -16.57
C GLY A 357 -34.79 -5.98 -17.42
N GLY A 358 -33.59 -6.35 -16.99
CA GLY A 358 -32.71 -7.28 -17.71
C GLY A 358 -31.79 -6.68 -18.76
N GLU A 359 -31.83 -5.35 -18.97
CA GLU A 359 -30.98 -4.67 -19.95
C GLU A 359 -29.53 -4.48 -19.49
N GLY A 360 -29.29 -4.30 -18.18
CA GLY A 360 -27.99 -4.04 -17.62
C GLY A 360 -27.48 -2.59 -17.81
N VAL A 361 -26.16 -2.40 -17.70
CA VAL A 361 -25.49 -1.08 -17.75
C VAL A 361 -24.62 -0.92 -19.00
N ASP A 362 -24.41 0.33 -19.40
CA ASP A 362 -23.58 0.69 -20.57
C ASP A 362 -22.09 0.62 -20.27
N ALA A 363 -21.71 0.91 -19.02
CA ALA A 363 -20.32 0.82 -18.62
C ALA A 363 -20.17 0.38 -17.16
N VAL A 364 -19.03 -0.23 -16.87
CA VAL A 364 -18.57 -0.56 -15.50
C VAL A 364 -17.22 0.11 -15.28
N LEU A 365 -17.11 0.89 -14.20
CA LEU A 365 -15.83 1.34 -13.65
C LEU A 365 -15.45 0.39 -12.51
N ASN A 366 -14.53 -0.52 -12.79
CA ASN A 366 -14.13 -1.56 -11.85
C ASN A 366 -12.84 -1.20 -11.10
N SER A 367 -12.84 -1.55 -9.81
CA SER A 367 -11.68 -1.45 -8.90
C SER A 367 -11.57 -2.66 -7.98
N LEU A 368 -12.41 -3.68 -8.21
CA LEU A 368 -12.51 -4.90 -7.39
C LEU A 368 -11.84 -6.06 -8.12
N ALA A 369 -11.49 -7.11 -7.38
CA ALA A 369 -10.79 -8.29 -7.87
C ALA A 369 -11.63 -9.57 -7.66
N GLY A 370 -11.15 -10.71 -8.15
CA GLY A 370 -11.79 -12.02 -7.96
C GLY A 370 -13.16 -12.10 -8.60
N ASP A 371 -14.13 -12.73 -7.93
CA ASP A 371 -15.48 -13.01 -8.44
C ASP A 371 -16.28 -11.76 -8.81
N PHE A 372 -15.88 -10.58 -8.34
CA PHE A 372 -16.51 -9.32 -8.75
C PHE A 372 -16.30 -9.00 -10.22
N ILE A 373 -15.16 -9.41 -10.81
CA ILE A 373 -14.86 -9.17 -12.23
C ILE A 373 -15.86 -9.87 -13.15
N PRO A 374 -15.99 -11.22 -13.14
CA PRO A 374 -16.97 -11.91 -14.00
C PRO A 374 -18.41 -11.50 -13.68
N LYS A 375 -18.74 -11.22 -12.42
CA LYS A 375 -20.07 -10.77 -12.04
C LYS A 375 -20.37 -9.36 -12.60
N SER A 376 -19.38 -8.47 -12.65
CA SER A 376 -19.51 -7.15 -13.28
C SER A 376 -19.66 -7.23 -14.82
N PHE A 377 -19.01 -8.19 -15.46
CA PHE A 377 -19.25 -8.47 -16.87
C PHE A 377 -20.69 -8.92 -17.15
N SER A 378 -21.28 -9.71 -16.25
CA SER A 378 -22.64 -10.23 -16.44
C SER A 378 -23.73 -9.17 -16.46
N VAL A 379 -23.45 -7.97 -15.93
CA VAL A 379 -24.41 -6.84 -15.95
C VAL A 379 -24.18 -5.87 -17.09
N LEU A 380 -23.16 -6.09 -17.92
CA LEU A 380 -22.95 -5.25 -19.11
C LEU A 380 -23.93 -5.66 -20.20
N ARG A 381 -24.57 -4.66 -20.79
CA ARG A 381 -25.35 -4.87 -22.03
C ARG A 381 -24.43 -5.17 -23.22
N PRO A 382 -24.96 -5.70 -24.32
CA PRO A 382 -24.16 -5.91 -25.53
C PRO A 382 -23.44 -4.62 -25.94
N PHE A 383 -22.13 -4.72 -26.24
CA PHE A 383 -21.22 -3.59 -26.54
C PHE A 383 -20.97 -2.62 -25.37
N GLY A 384 -21.29 -3.04 -24.14
CA GLY A 384 -20.92 -2.29 -22.94
C GLY A 384 -19.41 -2.17 -22.77
N ARG A 385 -18.97 -1.20 -21.99
CA ARG A 385 -17.55 -0.87 -21.78
C ARG A 385 -17.13 -1.25 -20.35
N PHE A 386 -16.09 -2.06 -20.21
CA PHE A 386 -15.49 -2.39 -18.94
C PHE A 386 -14.19 -1.59 -18.76
N VAL A 387 -14.14 -0.69 -17.79
CA VAL A 387 -12.96 0.13 -17.49
C VAL A 387 -12.37 -0.35 -16.18
N GLU A 388 -11.17 -0.91 -16.26
CA GLU A 388 -10.43 -1.46 -15.12
C GLU A 388 -9.42 -0.44 -14.58
N ILE A 389 -9.53 -0.11 -13.30
CA ILE A 389 -8.56 0.73 -12.57
C ILE A 389 -7.80 -0.05 -11.50
N GLY A 390 -8.20 -1.29 -11.20
CA GLY A 390 -7.48 -2.22 -10.34
C GLY A 390 -6.18 -2.71 -10.97
N LYS A 391 -5.37 -3.42 -10.18
CA LYS A 391 -4.10 -4.01 -10.64
C LYS A 391 -3.97 -5.49 -10.31
N ILE A 392 -4.97 -6.08 -9.68
CA ILE A 392 -5.00 -7.48 -9.27
C ILE A 392 -5.96 -8.22 -10.21
N ASP A 393 -5.61 -9.44 -10.58
CA ASP A 393 -6.41 -10.37 -11.40
C ASP A 393 -6.67 -9.90 -12.86
N ILE A 394 -5.99 -8.87 -13.32
CA ILE A 394 -6.14 -8.36 -14.71
C ILE A 394 -5.76 -9.45 -15.73
N CYS A 395 -4.79 -10.32 -15.41
CA CYS A 395 -4.35 -11.39 -16.30
C CYS A 395 -5.42 -12.48 -16.54
N LEU A 396 -6.39 -12.64 -15.64
CA LEU A 396 -7.47 -13.61 -15.81
C LEU A 396 -8.40 -13.26 -16.99
N LEU A 397 -8.46 -11.99 -17.36
CA LEU A 397 -9.23 -11.53 -18.53
C LEU A 397 -8.64 -11.97 -19.87
N TYR A 398 -7.35 -12.28 -19.92
CA TYR A 398 -6.65 -12.74 -21.12
C TYR A 398 -6.57 -14.28 -21.22
N THR A 399 -6.90 -15.00 -20.15
CA THR A 399 -6.79 -16.46 -20.07
C THR A 399 -8.13 -17.19 -20.03
N SER A 400 -9.24 -16.48 -19.88
CA SER A 400 -10.56 -17.08 -20.10
C SER A 400 -10.74 -17.25 -21.61
N ASP A 401 -10.59 -18.47 -22.09
CA ASP A 401 -10.96 -18.85 -23.45
C ASP A 401 -12.39 -18.41 -23.69
N ALA A 402 -12.54 -17.53 -24.66
CA ALA A 402 -13.83 -17.06 -25.12
C ALA A 402 -14.57 -18.18 -25.86
#